data_b55fe54b1da6902d7f583da5d4f65a66
#
_entry.id   b55fe54b1da6902d7f583da5d4f65a66
#
_cell.length_a   1.000
_cell.length_b   1.000
_cell.length_c   1.000
_cell.angle_alpha   90.00
_cell.angle_beta   90.00
_cell.angle_gamma   90.00
#
_symmetry.space_group_name_H-M   'P 1'
#
loop_
_entity.id
_entity.type
_entity.pdbx_description
1 polymer ?
#
loop_
_entity_poly.entity_id
_entity_poly.type
_entity_poly.pdbx_seq_one_letter_code
_entity_poly.pdbx_strand_id
1 'polypeptide(L)'
;MGEWFSKAGLAQFACSETQKFGHVTYFWNGNRSGKFAGETWQEVPSDVVPFEQRPWMKAAEITDAMIAALRSGQYKTLRCNFANGDMVGHTGNFRAATMSVEAVDLQLARILPVIDAVGGVALITADHGNADEMYEIDKKTGAAAQNKDGSYKAKTAHTLNPVPLILYDNVSGGRLGLRQTEKAGLSNIAATVANLLGLEKHAAWDESLLDIR
;
A
#
# COMPACT_ATOMS: atom_id res chain seq x y z
N MET A 1 -9.36 -11.98 1.71
CA MET A 1 -10.27 -10.85 1.40
C MET A 1 -10.95 -11.02 0.06
N GLY A 2 -10.23 -11.30 -1.04
CA GLY A 2 -10.82 -11.40 -2.38
C GLY A 2 -12.01 -12.36 -2.47
N GLU A 3 -11.92 -13.54 -1.85
CA GLU A 3 -13.02 -14.49 -1.78
C GLU A 3 -14.26 -13.93 -1.03
N TRP A 4 -14.01 -13.23 0.09
CA TRP A 4 -15.09 -12.66 0.90
C TRP A 4 -15.89 -11.60 0.14
N PHE A 5 -15.19 -10.72 -0.55
CA PHE A 5 -15.81 -9.69 -1.38
C PHE A 5 -16.50 -10.28 -2.62
N SER A 6 -15.91 -11.30 -3.23
CA SER A 6 -16.53 -12.05 -4.34
C SER A 6 -17.85 -12.72 -3.92
N LYS A 7 -17.88 -13.37 -2.74
CA LYS A 7 -19.11 -13.96 -2.18
C LYS A 7 -20.19 -12.92 -1.89
N ALA A 8 -19.80 -11.69 -1.56
CA ALA A 8 -20.72 -10.56 -1.40
C ALA A 8 -21.13 -9.91 -2.74
N GLY A 9 -20.69 -10.45 -3.88
CA GLY A 9 -21.01 -9.92 -5.21
C GLY A 9 -20.31 -8.60 -5.56
N LEU A 10 -19.24 -8.23 -4.83
CA LEU A 10 -18.53 -6.98 -5.04
C LEU A 10 -17.50 -7.13 -6.16
N ALA A 11 -17.58 -6.27 -7.17
CA ALA A 11 -16.56 -6.16 -8.20
C ALA A 11 -15.28 -5.52 -7.62
N GLN A 12 -14.13 -6.11 -7.95
CA GLN A 12 -12.83 -5.75 -7.38
C GLN A 12 -11.83 -5.44 -8.49
N PHE A 13 -10.98 -4.45 -8.24
CA PHE A 13 -9.85 -4.12 -9.12
C PHE A 13 -8.54 -4.20 -8.35
N ALA A 14 -7.51 -4.79 -8.94
CA ALA A 14 -6.17 -4.87 -8.39
C ALA A 14 -5.14 -4.43 -9.44
N CYS A 15 -4.25 -3.53 -9.08
CA CYS A 15 -3.20 -3.03 -9.96
C CYS A 15 -1.88 -2.89 -9.20
N SER A 16 -0.81 -3.31 -9.84
CA SER A 16 0.57 -3.00 -9.44
C SER A 16 1.51 -3.23 -10.62
N GLU A 17 2.73 -2.77 -10.47
CA GLU A 17 3.78 -3.17 -11.42
C GLU A 17 4.27 -4.59 -11.14
N THR A 18 4.99 -5.18 -12.11
CA THR A 18 5.47 -6.59 -12.08
C THR A 18 6.09 -6.98 -10.74
N GLN A 19 6.91 -6.12 -10.14
CA GLN A 19 7.63 -6.39 -8.88
C GLN A 19 6.70 -6.71 -7.69
N LYS A 20 5.51 -6.13 -7.66
CA LYS A 20 4.54 -6.28 -6.56
C LYS A 20 3.17 -6.78 -7.03
N PHE A 21 3.05 -7.21 -8.29
CA PHE A 21 1.78 -7.72 -8.83
C PHE A 21 1.26 -8.94 -8.06
N GLY A 22 2.15 -9.86 -7.70
CA GLY A 22 1.80 -11.00 -6.86
C GLY A 22 1.24 -10.62 -5.49
N HIS A 23 1.67 -9.48 -4.91
CA HIS A 23 1.22 -9.04 -3.59
C HIS A 23 -0.24 -8.58 -3.61
N VAL A 24 -0.67 -7.90 -4.68
CA VAL A 24 -2.06 -7.44 -4.82
C VAL A 24 -2.98 -8.48 -5.45
N THR A 25 -2.47 -9.64 -5.88
CA THR A 25 -3.23 -10.70 -6.54
C THR A 25 -3.10 -12.03 -5.82
N TYR A 26 -2.03 -12.76 -6.07
CA TYR A 26 -1.80 -14.12 -5.56
C TYR A 26 -1.79 -14.19 -4.03
N PHE A 27 -0.95 -13.38 -3.37
CA PHE A 27 -0.85 -13.37 -1.91
C PHE A 27 -2.11 -12.81 -1.25
N TRP A 28 -2.69 -11.75 -1.82
CA TRP A 28 -3.97 -11.20 -1.37
C TRP A 28 -5.08 -12.25 -1.36
N ASN A 29 -5.07 -13.16 -2.32
CA ASN A 29 -6.04 -14.24 -2.46
C ASN A 29 -5.63 -15.53 -1.71
N GLY A 30 -4.71 -15.45 -0.77
CA GLY A 30 -4.29 -16.57 0.07
C GLY A 30 -3.53 -17.64 -0.72
N ASN A 31 -2.57 -17.21 -1.54
CA ASN A 31 -1.74 -18.04 -2.42
C ASN A 31 -2.54 -18.78 -3.52
N ARG A 32 -3.63 -18.18 -3.96
CA ARG A 32 -4.42 -18.69 -5.07
C ARG A 32 -4.00 -18.01 -6.37
N SER A 33 -3.65 -18.80 -7.37
CA SER A 33 -3.23 -18.34 -8.71
C SER A 33 -4.38 -17.86 -9.61
N GLY A 34 -5.63 -18.17 -9.27
CA GLY A 34 -6.80 -17.78 -10.05
C GLY A 34 -7.56 -16.60 -9.43
N LYS A 35 -8.25 -15.85 -10.27
CA LYS A 35 -9.17 -14.79 -9.86
C LYS A 35 -10.42 -15.38 -9.19
N PHE A 36 -10.97 -14.65 -8.22
CA PHE A 36 -12.35 -14.86 -7.79
C PHE A 36 -13.31 -14.17 -8.76
N ALA A 37 -14.59 -14.55 -8.73
CA ALA A 37 -15.62 -13.90 -9.53
C ALA A 37 -15.67 -12.40 -9.22
N GLY A 38 -15.75 -11.56 -10.24
CA GLY A 38 -15.77 -10.11 -10.11
C GLY A 38 -14.40 -9.45 -9.94
N GLU A 39 -13.29 -10.20 -9.95
CA GLU A 39 -11.95 -9.63 -9.91
C GLU A 39 -11.40 -9.26 -11.28
N THR A 40 -10.88 -8.07 -11.40
CA THR A 40 -10.05 -7.60 -12.51
C THR A 40 -8.64 -7.32 -11.98
N TRP A 41 -7.64 -7.87 -12.65
CA TRP A 41 -6.24 -7.66 -12.35
C TRP A 41 -5.56 -6.98 -13.52
N GLN A 42 -4.85 -5.90 -13.24
CA GLN A 42 -4.06 -5.18 -14.23
C GLN A 42 -2.61 -5.10 -13.78
N GLU A 43 -1.73 -5.72 -14.55
CA GLU A 43 -0.28 -5.60 -14.38
C GLU A 43 0.23 -4.44 -15.21
N VAL A 44 1.13 -3.65 -14.62
CA VAL A 44 1.93 -2.63 -15.31
C VAL A 44 3.35 -3.19 -15.41
N PRO A 45 3.89 -3.42 -16.62
CA PRO A 45 5.23 -3.97 -16.77
C PRO A 45 6.29 -3.06 -16.13
N SER A 46 7.10 -3.62 -15.24
CA SER A 46 8.23 -2.91 -14.63
C SER A 46 9.33 -2.64 -15.65
N ASP A 47 10.08 -1.57 -15.47
CA ASP A 47 11.29 -1.34 -16.25
C ASP A 47 12.39 -2.35 -15.89
N VAL A 48 13.15 -2.78 -16.88
CA VAL A 48 14.29 -3.70 -16.70
C VAL A 48 15.57 -2.87 -16.56
N VAL A 49 15.64 -2.12 -15.46
CA VAL A 49 16.81 -1.29 -15.09
C VAL A 49 17.01 -1.39 -13.58
N PRO A 50 18.22 -1.09 -13.04
CA PRO A 50 18.41 -0.93 -11.60
C PRO A 50 17.44 0.11 -11.02
N PHE A 51 16.85 -0.21 -9.86
CA PHE A 51 15.77 0.61 -9.30
C PHE A 51 16.19 2.05 -8.98
N GLU A 52 17.43 2.25 -8.56
CA GLU A 52 17.98 3.58 -8.29
C GLU A 52 18.15 4.45 -9.54
N GLN A 53 18.12 3.89 -10.74
CA GLN A 53 18.19 4.65 -11.99
C GLN A 53 16.82 5.23 -12.40
N ARG A 54 15.73 4.60 -11.93
CA ARG A 54 14.35 5.06 -12.14
C ARG A 54 13.53 4.93 -10.84
N PRO A 55 13.85 5.73 -9.81
CA PRO A 55 13.24 5.55 -8.49
C PRO A 55 11.74 5.84 -8.46
N TRP A 56 11.20 6.58 -9.44
CA TRP A 56 9.76 6.77 -9.60
C TRP A 56 9.03 5.51 -10.09
N MET A 57 9.77 4.52 -10.60
CA MET A 57 9.26 3.22 -11.08
C MET A 57 8.01 3.39 -11.99
N LYS A 58 6.95 2.64 -11.77
CA LYS A 58 5.68 2.72 -12.50
C LYS A 58 4.55 3.38 -11.70
N ALA A 59 4.89 4.22 -10.73
CA ALA A 59 3.89 4.84 -9.88
C ALA A 59 2.86 5.67 -10.67
N ALA A 60 3.29 6.38 -11.71
CA ALA A 60 2.39 7.18 -12.55
C ALA A 60 1.43 6.29 -13.36
N GLU A 61 1.91 5.24 -14.00
CA GLU A 61 1.11 4.32 -14.80
C GLU A 61 0.12 3.52 -13.95
N ILE A 62 0.53 3.10 -12.75
CA ILE A 62 -0.38 2.48 -11.77
C ILE A 62 -1.50 3.46 -11.41
N THR A 63 -1.15 4.72 -11.16
CA THR A 63 -2.13 5.76 -10.83
C THR A 63 -3.09 6.03 -11.98
N ASP A 64 -2.61 6.06 -13.22
CA ASP A 64 -3.46 6.22 -14.41
C ASP A 64 -4.48 5.07 -14.50
N ALA A 65 -4.04 3.83 -14.30
CA ALA A 65 -4.92 2.66 -14.27
C ALA A 65 -5.96 2.73 -13.13
N MET A 66 -5.53 3.14 -11.93
CA MET A 66 -6.44 3.32 -10.79
C MET A 66 -7.47 4.42 -11.02
N ILE A 67 -7.06 5.57 -11.59
CA ILE A 67 -7.97 6.67 -11.92
C ILE A 67 -8.99 6.23 -12.98
N ALA A 68 -8.55 5.51 -14.01
CA ALA A 68 -9.45 4.97 -15.02
C ALA A 68 -10.47 4.00 -14.41
N ALA A 69 -10.02 3.10 -13.53
CA ALA A 69 -10.88 2.14 -12.85
C ALA A 69 -11.88 2.84 -11.89
N LEU A 70 -11.45 3.86 -11.13
CA LEU A 70 -12.32 4.67 -10.27
C LEU A 70 -13.42 5.36 -11.08
N ARG A 71 -13.05 6.04 -12.16
CA ARG A 71 -13.99 6.78 -13.02
C ARG A 71 -14.96 5.89 -13.76
N SER A 72 -14.61 4.62 -13.98
CA SER A 72 -15.49 3.66 -14.66
C SER A 72 -16.77 3.34 -13.85
N GLY A 73 -16.74 3.51 -12.53
CA GLY A 73 -17.84 3.13 -11.64
C GLY A 73 -18.11 1.63 -11.57
N GLN A 74 -17.28 0.80 -12.20
CA GLN A 74 -17.49 -0.66 -12.30
C GLN A 74 -17.14 -1.40 -11.02
N TYR A 75 -16.21 -0.87 -10.23
CA TYR A 75 -15.63 -1.56 -9.09
C TYR A 75 -16.10 -0.97 -7.78
N LYS A 76 -16.42 -1.84 -6.82
CA LYS A 76 -16.79 -1.42 -5.48
C LYS A 76 -15.58 -1.30 -4.55
N THR A 77 -14.53 -2.07 -4.82
CA THR A 77 -13.27 -2.00 -4.10
C THR A 77 -12.09 -2.06 -5.08
N LEU A 78 -11.12 -1.20 -4.85
CA LEU A 78 -9.91 -1.12 -5.66
C LEU A 78 -8.70 -1.19 -4.74
N ARG A 79 -7.64 -1.84 -5.19
CA ARG A 79 -6.37 -1.90 -4.48
C ARG A 79 -5.20 -1.75 -5.43
N CYS A 80 -4.17 -1.06 -5.00
CA CYS A 80 -2.89 -1.01 -5.69
C CYS A 80 -1.74 -1.10 -4.69
N ASN A 81 -0.57 -1.40 -5.20
CA ASN A 81 0.68 -1.30 -4.46
C ASN A 81 1.67 -0.49 -5.30
N PHE A 82 2.32 0.47 -4.66
CA PHE A 82 3.46 1.21 -5.20
C PHE A 82 4.74 0.56 -4.65
N ALA A 83 5.49 -0.08 -5.52
CA ALA A 83 6.70 -0.83 -5.13
C ALA A 83 7.88 0.07 -4.73
N ASN A 84 7.75 1.37 -4.90
CA ASN A 84 8.79 2.38 -4.83
C ASN A 84 9.63 2.34 -3.56
N GLY A 85 9.01 2.53 -2.39
CA GLY A 85 9.73 2.61 -1.12
C GLY A 85 10.49 1.33 -0.78
N ASP A 86 9.92 0.18 -1.12
CA ASP A 86 10.53 -1.12 -0.86
C ASP A 86 11.66 -1.42 -1.86
N MET A 87 11.36 -1.46 -3.15
CA MET A 87 12.34 -1.89 -4.16
C MET A 87 13.52 -0.92 -4.26
N VAL A 88 13.29 0.38 -4.17
CA VAL A 88 14.36 1.38 -4.18
C VAL A 88 15.09 1.41 -2.82
N GLY A 89 14.38 1.21 -1.72
CA GLY A 89 14.97 1.08 -0.38
C GLY A 89 16.02 -0.03 -0.30
N HIS A 90 15.75 -1.17 -0.93
CA HIS A 90 16.68 -2.29 -1.01
C HIS A 90 18.02 -1.96 -1.71
N THR A 91 18.11 -0.89 -2.49
CA THR A 91 19.35 -0.46 -3.11
C THR A 91 20.32 0.19 -2.11
N GLY A 92 19.84 0.64 -0.96
CA GLY A 92 20.64 1.41 0.00
C GLY A 92 20.97 2.83 -0.46
N ASN A 93 20.46 3.26 -1.61
CA ASN A 93 20.68 4.61 -2.12
C ASN A 93 19.63 5.57 -1.52
N PHE A 94 20.03 6.33 -0.51
CA PHE A 94 19.16 7.25 0.21
C PHE A 94 18.48 8.29 -0.71
N ARG A 95 19.22 8.86 -1.66
CA ARG A 95 18.66 9.88 -2.58
C ARG A 95 17.61 9.27 -3.50
N ALA A 96 17.88 8.09 -4.04
CA ALA A 96 16.91 7.38 -4.85
C ALA A 96 15.67 6.98 -4.04
N ALA A 97 15.83 6.51 -2.80
CA ALA A 97 14.73 6.21 -1.89
C ALA A 97 13.87 7.45 -1.60
N THR A 98 14.47 8.60 -1.35
CA THR A 98 13.76 9.88 -1.18
C THR A 98 12.92 10.20 -2.43
N MET A 99 13.52 10.17 -3.61
CA MET A 99 12.80 10.40 -4.87
C MET A 99 11.66 9.39 -5.11
N SER A 100 11.84 8.15 -4.66
CA SER A 100 10.83 7.11 -4.80
C SER A 100 9.58 7.39 -3.94
N VAL A 101 9.79 7.88 -2.73
CA VAL A 101 8.70 8.27 -1.81
C VAL A 101 8.00 9.53 -2.33
N GLU A 102 8.75 10.55 -2.77
CA GLU A 102 8.21 11.76 -3.40
C GLU A 102 7.38 11.43 -4.65
N ALA A 103 7.80 10.45 -5.44
CA ALA A 103 7.03 10.00 -6.60
C ALA A 103 5.68 9.42 -6.18
N VAL A 104 5.61 8.64 -5.09
CA VAL A 104 4.33 8.12 -4.55
C VAL A 104 3.46 9.25 -4.02
N ASP A 105 4.02 10.22 -3.31
CA ASP A 105 3.29 11.39 -2.80
C ASP A 105 2.62 12.18 -3.94
N LEU A 106 3.35 12.42 -5.04
CA LEU A 106 2.78 13.03 -6.24
C LEU A 106 1.62 12.22 -6.83
N GLN A 107 1.68 10.89 -6.76
CA GLN A 107 0.58 10.05 -7.24
C GLN A 107 -0.63 10.08 -6.30
N LEU A 108 -0.41 10.15 -5.00
CA LEU A 108 -1.50 10.37 -4.03
C LEU A 108 -2.20 11.71 -4.30
N ALA A 109 -1.43 12.78 -4.57
CA ALA A 109 -2.00 14.08 -4.92
C ALA A 109 -2.88 14.03 -6.19
N ARG A 110 -2.63 13.09 -7.11
CA ARG A 110 -3.45 12.88 -8.32
C ARG A 110 -4.71 12.04 -8.05
N ILE A 111 -4.60 11.00 -7.22
CA ILE A 111 -5.68 10.03 -7.05
C ILE A 111 -6.71 10.48 -6.02
N LEU A 112 -6.30 11.14 -4.92
CA LEU A 112 -7.21 11.54 -3.84
C LEU A 112 -8.35 12.44 -4.31
N PRO A 113 -8.16 13.47 -5.16
CA PRO A 113 -9.26 14.26 -5.70
C PRO A 113 -10.23 13.45 -6.56
N VAL A 114 -9.77 12.37 -7.21
CA VAL A 114 -10.65 11.49 -7.97
C VAL A 114 -11.49 10.61 -7.03
N ILE A 115 -10.91 10.16 -5.93
CA ILE A 115 -11.64 9.42 -4.88
C ILE A 115 -12.76 10.29 -4.33
N ASP A 116 -12.51 11.56 -4.03
CA ASP A 116 -13.54 12.52 -3.61
C ASP A 116 -14.65 12.66 -4.66
N ALA A 117 -14.27 12.85 -5.92
CA ALA A 117 -15.20 13.06 -7.01
C ALA A 117 -16.14 11.88 -7.26
N VAL A 118 -15.71 10.65 -6.94
CA VAL A 118 -16.54 9.43 -7.06
C VAL A 118 -17.23 9.05 -5.75
N GLY A 119 -17.10 9.85 -4.70
CA GLY A 119 -17.70 9.58 -3.38
C GLY A 119 -17.05 8.39 -2.68
N GLY A 120 -15.74 8.21 -2.87
CA GLY A 120 -14.97 7.10 -2.32
C GLY A 120 -14.28 7.43 -1.00
N VAL A 121 -13.75 6.39 -0.36
CA VAL A 121 -12.90 6.45 0.85
C VAL A 121 -11.63 5.67 0.56
N ALA A 122 -10.48 6.12 1.06
CA ALA A 122 -9.23 5.38 0.92
C ALA A 122 -8.60 5.03 2.27
N LEU A 123 -8.01 3.83 2.33
CA LEU A 123 -7.04 3.43 3.35
C LEU A 123 -5.66 3.40 2.71
N ILE A 124 -4.72 4.16 3.29
CA ILE A 124 -3.34 4.26 2.83
C ILE A 124 -2.45 3.69 3.93
N THR A 125 -1.65 2.69 3.59
CA THR A 125 -0.75 2.02 4.54
C THR A 125 0.45 1.43 3.81
N ALA A 126 1.38 0.83 4.54
CA ALA A 126 2.44 -0.02 4.00
C ALA A 126 2.32 -1.44 4.59
N ASP A 127 2.87 -2.43 3.91
CA ASP A 127 2.91 -3.82 4.35
C ASP A 127 4.10 -4.09 5.30
N HIS A 128 5.14 -3.29 5.23
CA HIS A 128 6.31 -3.29 6.11
C HIS A 128 7.09 -1.98 5.94
N GLY A 129 8.05 -1.72 6.82
CA GLY A 129 9.02 -0.67 6.65
C GLY A 129 10.23 -1.13 5.84
N ASN A 130 10.90 -0.19 5.17
CA ASN A 130 12.16 -0.32 4.44
C ASN A 130 12.84 1.05 4.33
N ALA A 131 12.29 1.94 3.49
CA ALA A 131 12.82 3.29 3.28
C ALA A 131 12.71 4.23 4.50
N ASP A 132 12.02 3.82 5.54
CA ASP A 132 11.92 4.51 6.83
C ASP A 132 13.22 4.47 7.64
N GLU A 133 14.11 3.48 7.36
CA GLU A 133 15.39 3.33 8.04
C GLU A 133 16.47 2.87 7.05
N MET A 134 17.15 3.84 6.45
CA MET A 134 18.12 3.59 5.36
C MET A 134 19.56 3.37 5.82
N TYR A 135 19.85 3.48 7.13
CA TYR A 135 21.17 3.31 7.69
C TYR A 135 21.17 2.30 8.83
N GLU A 136 22.23 1.49 8.91
CA GLU A 136 22.49 0.64 10.07
C GLU A 136 22.71 1.51 11.31
N ILE A 137 22.22 1.06 12.45
CA ILE A 137 22.43 1.75 13.72
C ILE A 137 23.52 1.05 14.51
N ASP A 138 24.52 1.80 14.96
CA ASP A 138 25.52 1.31 15.91
C ASP A 138 24.84 1.12 17.29
N LYS A 139 24.77 -0.14 17.71
CA LYS A 139 24.09 -0.52 18.97
C LYS A 139 24.70 0.09 20.23
N LYS A 140 25.96 0.54 20.17
CA LYS A 140 26.67 1.12 21.33
C LYS A 140 26.40 2.61 21.45
N THR A 141 26.31 3.31 20.33
CA THR A 141 26.17 4.78 20.32
C THR A 141 24.76 5.25 20.03
N GLY A 142 23.91 4.39 19.43
CA GLY A 142 22.59 4.76 18.94
C GLY A 142 22.60 5.64 17.67
N ALA A 143 23.79 5.92 17.13
CA ALA A 143 23.95 6.73 15.93
C ALA A 143 24.03 5.86 14.65
N ALA A 144 23.89 6.49 13.48
CA ALA A 144 24.07 5.82 12.21
C ALA A 144 25.52 5.29 12.10
N ALA A 145 25.64 3.99 11.81
CA ALA A 145 26.93 3.32 11.68
C ALA A 145 27.69 3.84 10.46
N GLN A 146 29.00 3.96 10.57
CA GLN A 146 29.88 4.40 9.49
C GLN A 146 30.81 3.30 9.02
N ASN A 147 31.13 3.32 7.75
CA ASN A 147 32.20 2.57 7.13
C ASN A 147 33.56 3.19 7.47
N LYS A 148 34.65 2.49 7.14
CA LYS A 148 36.02 2.97 7.39
C LYS A 148 36.35 4.28 6.65
N ASP A 149 35.68 4.55 5.54
CA ASP A 149 35.84 5.76 4.73
C ASP A 149 34.98 6.94 5.19
N GLY A 150 34.23 6.78 6.30
CA GLY A 150 33.34 7.81 6.86
C GLY A 150 31.96 7.87 6.23
N SER A 151 31.67 7.10 5.19
CA SER A 151 30.32 6.99 4.64
C SER A 151 29.40 6.23 5.59
N TYR A 152 28.08 6.52 5.55
CA TYR A 152 27.11 5.78 6.33
C TYR A 152 26.90 4.37 5.76
N LYS A 153 26.80 3.40 6.67
CA LYS A 153 26.53 2.01 6.29
C LYS A 153 25.05 1.85 5.95
N ALA A 154 24.78 1.55 4.67
CA ALA A 154 23.39 1.38 4.20
C ALA A 154 22.74 0.16 4.84
N LYS A 155 21.45 0.32 5.23
CA LYS A 155 20.54 -0.74 5.59
C LYS A 155 19.62 -1.00 4.39
N THR A 156 19.53 -2.24 3.98
CA THR A 156 18.79 -2.66 2.78
C THR A 156 17.71 -3.70 3.10
N ALA A 157 17.47 -3.98 4.37
CA ALA A 157 16.50 -4.96 4.84
C ALA A 157 15.22 -4.28 5.31
N HIS A 158 14.12 -5.03 5.29
CA HIS A 158 12.86 -4.58 5.89
C HIS A 158 13.04 -4.26 7.37
N THR A 159 12.21 -3.35 7.88
CA THR A 159 12.15 -2.99 9.30
C THR A 159 10.90 -3.55 9.95
N LEU A 160 10.93 -3.64 11.27
CA LEU A 160 9.75 -3.95 12.10
C LEU A 160 9.12 -2.67 12.67
N ASN A 161 9.51 -1.51 12.15
CA ASN A 161 8.95 -0.25 12.57
C ASN A 161 7.44 -0.18 12.27
N PRO A 162 6.66 0.50 13.09
CA PRO A 162 5.24 0.73 12.79
C PRO A 162 5.08 1.44 11.45
N VAL A 163 4.13 0.97 10.65
CA VAL A 163 3.75 1.59 9.37
C VAL A 163 2.54 2.51 9.57
N PRO A 164 2.41 3.58 8.76
CA PRO A 164 1.25 4.46 8.86
C PRO A 164 -0.02 3.74 8.45
N LEU A 165 -1.16 4.12 9.06
CA LEU A 165 -2.49 3.81 8.57
C LEU A 165 -3.29 5.10 8.51
N ILE A 166 -3.66 5.53 7.32
CA ILE A 166 -4.38 6.77 7.06
C ILE A 166 -5.75 6.42 6.48
N LEU A 167 -6.80 6.90 7.12
CA LEU A 167 -8.15 6.90 6.56
C LEU A 167 -8.38 8.26 5.90
N TYR A 168 -8.51 8.27 4.58
CA TYR A 168 -8.88 9.44 3.81
C TYR A 168 -10.37 9.39 3.50
N ASP A 169 -11.13 10.33 4.09
CA ASP A 169 -12.57 10.41 3.99
C ASP A 169 -13.05 11.87 3.97
N ASN A 170 -13.49 12.33 2.82
CA ASN A 170 -14.09 13.65 2.63
C ASN A 170 -15.62 13.56 2.31
N VAL A 171 -16.19 12.36 2.38
CA VAL A 171 -17.58 12.12 1.94
C VAL A 171 -18.55 11.78 3.07
N SER A 172 -18.05 11.23 4.17
CA SER A 172 -18.91 10.87 5.30
C SER A 172 -19.30 12.04 6.21
N GLY A 173 -18.70 13.22 6.02
CA GLY A 173 -18.89 14.37 6.90
C GLY A 173 -18.28 14.17 8.29
N GLY A 174 -17.18 13.43 8.39
CA GLY A 174 -16.46 13.17 9.63
C GLY A 174 -17.04 12.03 10.48
N ARG A 175 -17.96 11.25 9.93
CA ARG A 175 -18.54 10.10 10.64
C ARG A 175 -17.63 8.90 10.73
N LEU A 176 -16.64 8.78 9.84
CA LEU A 176 -15.68 7.71 9.85
C LEU A 176 -14.40 8.15 10.56
N GLY A 177 -13.82 7.27 11.34
CA GLY A 177 -12.56 7.45 12.03
C GLY A 177 -11.82 6.13 12.22
N LEU A 178 -10.62 6.19 12.76
CA LEU A 178 -9.86 5.02 13.16
C LEU A 178 -9.73 4.97 14.69
N ARG A 179 -10.02 3.81 15.26
CA ARG A 179 -9.77 3.54 16.68
C ARG A 179 -8.28 3.43 16.93
N GLN A 180 -7.80 4.13 17.94
CA GLN A 180 -6.45 3.92 18.46
C GLN A 180 -6.45 2.77 19.45
N THR A 181 -5.55 1.82 19.26
CA THR A 181 -5.35 0.68 20.14
C THR A 181 -3.90 0.22 20.11
N GLU A 182 -3.38 -0.19 21.24
CA GLU A 182 -2.02 -0.72 21.37
C GLU A 182 -1.81 -2.04 20.59
N LYS A 183 -2.90 -2.71 20.24
CA LYS A 183 -2.90 -3.99 19.50
C LYS A 183 -3.16 -3.82 18.01
N ALA A 184 -3.10 -2.59 17.48
CA ALA A 184 -3.28 -2.36 16.04
C ALA A 184 -2.13 -2.96 15.24
N GLY A 185 -2.46 -3.60 14.12
CA GLY A 185 -1.49 -4.17 13.19
C GLY A 185 -2.11 -4.42 11.81
N LEU A 186 -1.30 -4.93 10.89
CA LEU A 186 -1.72 -5.22 9.52
C LEU A 186 -2.88 -6.22 9.45
N SER A 187 -2.98 -7.12 10.42
CA SER A 187 -4.07 -8.11 10.53
C SER A 187 -5.46 -7.49 10.70
N ASN A 188 -5.55 -6.24 11.19
CA ASN A 188 -6.81 -5.52 11.34
C ASN A 188 -7.35 -4.93 10.02
N ILE A 189 -6.50 -4.81 8.99
CA ILE A 189 -6.87 -4.15 7.72
C ILE A 189 -8.02 -4.88 7.02
N ALA A 190 -8.00 -6.21 7.03
CA ALA A 190 -9.05 -7.00 6.37
C ALA A 190 -10.46 -6.71 6.92
N ALA A 191 -10.61 -6.69 8.25
CA ALA A 191 -11.86 -6.37 8.90
C ALA A 191 -12.25 -4.90 8.71
N THR A 192 -11.28 -3.99 8.74
CA THR A 192 -11.51 -2.56 8.54
C THR A 192 -12.07 -2.28 7.14
N VAL A 193 -11.47 -2.88 6.10
CA VAL A 193 -11.98 -2.74 4.72
C VAL A 193 -13.35 -3.38 4.56
N ALA A 194 -13.59 -4.56 5.16
CA ALA A 194 -14.90 -5.21 5.10
C ALA A 194 -15.99 -4.31 5.72
N ASN A 195 -15.74 -3.73 6.89
CA ASN A 195 -16.69 -2.84 7.54
C ASN A 195 -16.90 -1.52 6.76
N LEU A 196 -15.89 -0.95 6.12
CA LEU A 196 -16.05 0.19 5.20
C LEU A 196 -16.97 -0.14 4.02
N LEU A 197 -17.00 -1.40 3.60
CA LEU A 197 -17.88 -1.90 2.54
C LEU A 197 -19.27 -2.32 3.06
N GLY A 198 -19.55 -2.14 4.35
CA GLY A 198 -20.81 -2.55 4.97
C GLY A 198 -20.95 -4.06 5.17
N LEU A 199 -19.83 -4.79 5.14
CA LEU A 199 -19.80 -6.23 5.36
C LEU A 199 -19.36 -6.56 6.78
N GLU A 200 -19.93 -7.65 7.33
CA GLU A 200 -19.40 -8.24 8.55
C GLU A 200 -18.00 -8.80 8.32
N LYS A 201 -17.13 -8.71 9.33
CA LYS A 201 -15.80 -9.32 9.26
C LYS A 201 -15.91 -10.85 9.26
N HIS A 202 -14.95 -11.52 8.63
CA HIS A 202 -14.81 -12.97 8.77
C HIS A 202 -14.38 -13.33 10.21
N ALA A 203 -14.90 -14.43 10.75
CA ALA A 203 -14.65 -14.84 12.15
C ALA A 203 -13.16 -15.06 12.48
N ALA A 204 -12.34 -15.41 11.49
CA ALA A 204 -10.91 -15.62 11.66
C ALA A 204 -10.07 -14.33 11.55
N TRP A 205 -10.66 -13.18 11.30
CA TRP A 205 -9.96 -11.91 11.21
C TRP A 205 -9.95 -11.19 12.55
N ASP A 206 -8.87 -10.45 12.79
CA ASP A 206 -8.79 -9.53 13.92
C ASP A 206 -9.85 -8.42 13.82
N GLU A 207 -10.00 -7.66 14.90
CA GLU A 207 -11.02 -6.63 14.97
C GLU A 207 -10.76 -5.47 13.98
N SER A 208 -11.84 -4.91 13.46
CA SER A 208 -11.78 -3.70 12.64
C SER A 208 -11.27 -2.51 13.46
N LEU A 209 -10.46 -1.66 12.83
CA LEU A 209 -10.07 -0.36 13.40
C LEU A 209 -11.05 0.75 13.03
N LEU A 210 -12.10 0.47 12.25
CA LEU A 210 -13.08 1.47 11.90
C LEU A 210 -13.87 1.94 13.14
N ASP A 211 -13.96 3.25 13.30
CA ASP A 211 -14.82 3.93 14.26
C ASP A 211 -15.91 4.69 13.48
N ILE A 212 -17.16 4.43 13.80
CA ILE A 212 -18.31 5.11 13.18
C ILE A 212 -18.94 6.00 14.25
N ARG A 213 -18.93 7.30 14.02
CA ARG A 213 -19.42 8.36 14.92
C ARG A 213 -20.82 8.83 14.55
#